data_16344e94a66020ce701a8f57a3bc104a
#
_entry.id   16344e94a66020ce701a8f57a3bc104a
#
_cell.length_a   1.000
_cell.length_b   1.000
_cell.length_c   1.000
_cell.angle_alpha   90.00
_cell.angle_beta   90.00
_cell.angle_gamma   90.00
#
_symmetry.space_group_name_H-M   'P 1'
#
loop_
_entity.id
_entity.type
_entity.pdbx_description
1 polymer ?
#
loop_
_entity_poly.entity_id
_entity_poly.type
_entity_poly.pdbx_seq_one_letter_code
_entity_poly.pdbx_strand_id
1 'polypeptide(L)'
;MSKIKEKSTNNQNRKFLSNCDMTYAVEVIGGRWKILILVNLASGPLRYSELKRKIEKVTERMLTLQLREMESDGIVKRTVFAEVPPRVEYEITPIGEKLVPICLQLSDWGTLHRETTKNSL
;
A
#
# COMPACT_ATOMS: atom_id res chain seq x y z
N MET A 1 -15.15 -7.70 16.58
CA MET A 1 -15.26 -8.12 16.44
C MET A 1 -15.61 -8.59 16.65
N SER A 2 -15.43 -9.04 16.58
CA SER A 2 -15.66 -9.59 16.57
C SER A 2 -15.82 -10.26 16.68
N LYS A 3 -15.82 -10.98 16.77
CA LYS A 3 -15.89 -11.77 16.79
C LYS A 3 -16.59 -12.42 16.62
N ILE A 4 -16.84 -12.87 16.42
CA ILE A 4 -17.34 -13.64 16.18
C ILE A 4 -17.86 -14.42 16.82
N LYS A 5 -18.14 -15.15 16.98
CA LYS A 5 -18.51 -15.93 17.53
C LYS A 5 -18.11 -16.83 17.73
N GLU A 6 -17.75 -17.31 18.17
CA GLU A 6 -17.25 -18.04 18.41
C GLU A 6 -17.51 -19.00 18.48
N LYS A 7 -17.94 -19.62 18.45
CA LYS A 7 -17.95 -20.52 18.45
C LYS A 7 -18.35 -21.36 17.64
N SER A 8 -18.92 -21.25 16.79
CA SER A 8 -19.08 -22.28 15.90
C SER A 8 -17.85 -23.10 15.91
N THR A 9 -17.57 -23.93 14.98
CA THR A 9 -16.39 -24.73 15.09
C THR A 9 -15.14 -23.88 15.02
N ASN A 10 -14.08 -24.35 15.60
CA ASN A 10 -12.82 -23.65 15.58
C ASN A 10 -12.33 -23.43 14.16
N ASN A 11 -12.52 -24.41 13.30
CA ASN A 11 -12.04 -24.30 11.93
C ASN A 11 -12.75 -23.17 11.19
N GLN A 12 -14.06 -23.06 11.40
CA GLN A 12 -14.81 -21.98 10.77
C GLN A 12 -14.38 -20.64 11.30
N ASN A 13 -14.18 -20.55 12.61
CA ASN A 13 -13.74 -19.29 13.21
C ASN A 13 -12.38 -18.88 12.69
N ARG A 14 -11.50 -19.85 12.58
CA ARG A 14 -10.15 -19.57 12.12
C ARG A 14 -10.17 -19.10 10.67
N LYS A 15 -10.96 -19.75 9.85
CA LYS A 15 -11.09 -19.35 8.47
C LYS A 15 -11.64 -17.95 8.35
N PHE A 16 -12.66 -17.67 9.16
CA PHE A 16 -13.27 -16.34 9.13
C PHE A 16 -12.28 -15.28 9.53
N LEU A 17 -11.50 -15.52 10.58
CA LEU A 17 -10.52 -14.54 11.04
C LEU A 17 -9.43 -14.32 10.00
N SER A 18 -8.98 -15.38 9.33
CA SER A 18 -8.01 -15.24 8.26
C SER A 18 -8.55 -14.38 7.14
N ASN A 19 -9.80 -14.60 6.76
CA ASN A 19 -10.43 -13.80 5.72
C ASN A 19 -10.57 -12.37 6.16
N CYS A 20 -10.88 -12.13 7.43
CA CYS A 20 -10.96 -10.77 7.95
C CYS A 20 -9.63 -10.07 7.91
N ASP A 21 -8.56 -10.78 8.25
CA ASP A 21 -7.22 -10.20 8.20
C ASP A 21 -6.83 -9.85 6.78
N MET A 22 -7.13 -10.74 5.85
CA MET A 22 -6.85 -10.48 4.45
C MET A 22 -7.65 -9.29 3.95
N THR A 23 -8.91 -9.22 4.29
CA THR A 23 -9.77 -8.11 3.90
C THR A 23 -9.25 -6.81 4.48
N TYR A 24 -8.87 -6.84 5.75
CA TYR A 24 -8.30 -5.66 6.39
C TYR A 24 -7.04 -5.19 5.66
N ALA A 25 -6.14 -6.11 5.35
CA ALA A 25 -4.92 -5.76 4.65
C ALA A 25 -5.21 -5.14 3.29
N VAL A 26 -6.13 -5.73 2.56
CA VAL A 26 -6.51 -5.20 1.26
C VAL A 26 -7.09 -3.80 1.38
N GLU A 27 -7.87 -3.55 2.42
CA GLU A 27 -8.43 -2.23 2.63
C GLU A 27 -7.35 -1.20 2.94
N VAL A 28 -6.34 -1.60 3.72
CA VAL A 28 -5.26 -0.68 4.07
C VAL A 28 -4.44 -0.30 2.85
N ILE A 29 -4.09 -1.29 2.03
CA ILE A 29 -3.22 -1.04 0.88
C ILE A 29 -3.97 -0.90 -0.43
N GLY A 30 -5.29 -0.98 -0.40
CA GLY A 30 -6.11 -1.13 -1.58
C GLY A 30 -6.00 0.00 -2.57
N GLY A 31 -6.31 -0.35 -3.82
CA GLY A 31 -6.23 0.60 -4.90
C GLY A 31 -4.85 0.63 -5.51
N ARG A 32 -4.79 1.12 -6.74
CA ARG A 32 -3.54 1.11 -7.47
C ARG A 32 -2.54 2.13 -6.95
N TRP A 33 -3.03 3.24 -6.41
CA TRP A 33 -2.13 4.36 -6.12
C TRP A 33 -1.26 4.12 -4.90
N LYS A 34 -1.80 3.50 -3.85
CA LYS A 34 -1.03 3.27 -2.64
C LYS A 34 0.12 2.32 -2.89
N ILE A 35 -0.12 1.28 -3.67
CA ILE A 35 0.93 0.33 -4.01
C ILE A 35 2.02 1.02 -4.81
N LEU A 36 1.65 1.87 -5.76
CA LEU A 36 2.63 2.60 -6.56
C LEU A 36 3.44 3.56 -5.72
N ILE A 37 2.79 4.25 -4.79
CA ILE A 37 3.49 5.14 -3.88
C ILE A 37 4.51 4.35 -3.07
N LEU A 38 4.08 3.23 -2.52
CA LEU A 38 4.92 2.41 -1.66
C LEU A 38 6.16 1.92 -2.41
N VAL A 39 5.95 1.41 -3.60
CA VAL A 39 7.05 0.87 -4.40
C VAL A 39 8.04 1.97 -4.75
N ASN A 40 7.55 3.17 -5.05
CA ASN A 40 8.43 4.27 -5.39
C ASN A 40 9.22 4.78 -4.19
N LEU A 41 8.66 4.63 -2.99
CA LEU A 41 9.36 5.04 -1.77
C LEU A 41 10.33 3.98 -1.26
N ALA A 42 10.33 2.81 -1.87
CA ALA A 42 11.16 1.71 -1.39
C ALA A 42 12.65 2.04 -1.42
N SER A 43 13.07 2.91 -2.33
CA SER A 43 14.49 3.27 -2.46
C SER A 43 14.90 4.39 -1.53
N GLY A 44 13.97 5.04 -0.87
CA GLY A 44 14.31 6.12 0.03
C GLY A 44 13.27 7.23 0.00
N PRO A 45 13.46 8.24 0.84
CA PRO A 45 12.50 9.34 0.92
C PRO A 45 12.39 10.10 -0.39
N LEU A 46 11.18 10.58 -0.67
CA LEU A 46 10.92 11.40 -1.85
C LEU A 46 10.07 12.59 -1.46
N ARG A 47 10.24 13.67 -2.19
CA ARG A 47 9.37 14.83 -2.06
C ARG A 47 8.07 14.58 -2.82
N TYR A 48 7.05 15.36 -2.47
CA TYR A 48 5.77 15.27 -3.15
C TYR A 48 5.93 15.42 -4.66
N SER A 49 6.69 16.42 -5.09
CA SER A 49 6.85 16.66 -6.52
C SER A 49 7.55 15.51 -7.23
N GLU A 50 8.47 14.84 -6.52
CA GLU A 50 9.15 13.69 -7.10
C GLU A 50 8.20 12.53 -7.26
N LEU A 51 7.37 12.28 -6.25
CA LEU A 51 6.35 11.24 -6.34
C LEU A 51 5.39 11.52 -7.48
N LYS A 52 4.97 12.78 -7.59
CA LYS A 52 4.03 13.16 -8.64
C LYS A 52 4.60 12.86 -10.02
N ARG A 53 5.90 13.12 -10.20
CA ARG A 53 6.53 12.85 -11.48
C ARG A 53 6.69 11.36 -11.75
N LYS A 54 6.98 10.59 -10.71
CA LYS A 54 7.22 9.15 -10.89
C LYS A 54 5.96 8.36 -11.10
N ILE A 55 4.84 8.84 -10.58
CA ILE A 55 3.58 8.12 -10.71
C ILE A 55 2.74 8.82 -11.76
N GLU A 56 2.88 8.36 -12.98
CA GLU A 56 2.18 8.97 -14.10
C GLU A 56 0.69 8.84 -13.93
N LYS A 57 -0.03 9.86 -14.35
CA LYS A 57 -1.49 9.87 -14.40
C LYS A 57 -2.17 10.04 -13.06
N VAL A 58 -1.43 10.06 -11.97
CA VAL A 58 -2.07 10.37 -10.69
C VAL A 58 -2.31 11.87 -10.63
N THR A 59 -3.50 12.27 -10.20
CA THR A 59 -3.78 13.69 -10.02
C THR A 59 -3.24 14.15 -8.68
N GLU A 60 -3.04 15.47 -8.55
CA GLU A 60 -2.58 16.02 -7.29
C GLU A 60 -3.55 15.70 -6.16
N ARG A 61 -4.85 15.81 -6.48
CA ARG A 61 -5.88 15.52 -5.49
C ARG A 61 -5.80 14.08 -5.01
N MET A 62 -5.64 13.16 -5.95
CA MET A 62 -5.58 11.73 -5.59
C MET A 62 -4.31 11.42 -4.83
N LEU A 63 -3.17 11.96 -5.27
CA LEU A 63 -1.91 11.70 -4.59
C LEU A 63 -1.96 12.22 -3.15
N THR A 64 -2.48 13.42 -2.96
CA THR A 64 -2.61 14.00 -1.63
C THR A 64 -3.50 13.13 -0.76
N LEU A 65 -4.62 12.69 -1.29
CA LEU A 65 -5.56 11.85 -0.53
C LEU A 65 -4.90 10.55 -0.11
N GLN A 66 -4.23 9.89 -1.03
CA GLN A 66 -3.61 8.61 -0.74
C GLN A 66 -2.49 8.76 0.29
N LEU A 67 -1.68 9.79 0.15
CA LEU A 67 -0.60 10.02 1.10
C LEU A 67 -1.13 10.29 2.49
N ARG A 68 -2.23 11.03 2.61
CA ARG A 68 -2.83 11.28 3.91
C ARG A 68 -3.33 10.00 4.56
N GLU A 69 -3.95 9.15 3.76
CA GLU A 69 -4.45 7.87 4.28
C GLU A 69 -3.29 6.98 4.71
N MET A 70 -2.24 6.92 3.91
CA MET A 70 -1.09 6.11 4.24
C MET A 70 -0.37 6.63 5.49
N GLU A 71 -0.32 7.93 5.64
CA GLU A 71 0.26 8.52 6.84
C GLU A 71 -0.60 8.18 8.06
N SER A 72 -1.91 8.30 7.92
CA SER A 72 -2.84 7.99 9.00
C SER A 72 -2.73 6.52 9.41
N ASP A 73 -2.48 5.65 8.45
CA ASP A 73 -2.35 4.21 8.72
C ASP A 73 -0.95 3.83 9.18
N GLY A 74 -0.05 4.80 9.30
CA GLY A 74 1.29 4.55 9.80
C GLY A 74 2.21 3.87 8.81
N ILE A 75 1.86 3.85 7.54
CA ILE A 75 2.67 3.21 6.50
C ILE A 75 3.72 4.16 5.96
N VAL A 76 3.40 5.43 5.92
CA VAL A 76 4.30 6.48 5.45
C VAL A 76 4.46 7.50 6.53
N LYS A 77 5.66 8.07 6.58
CA LYS A 77 5.96 9.17 7.50
C LYS A 77 6.18 10.43 6.68
N ARG A 78 5.59 11.52 7.12
CA ARG A 78 5.73 12.82 6.47
C ARG A 78 6.60 13.70 7.36
N THR A 79 7.67 14.24 6.78
CA THR A 79 8.59 15.09 7.52
C THR A 79 8.64 16.46 6.86
N VAL A 80 8.46 17.49 7.66
CA VAL A 80 8.56 18.88 7.18
C VAL A 80 9.88 19.44 7.66
N PHE A 81 10.68 19.91 6.70
CA PHE A 81 11.96 20.53 7.04
C PHE A 81 11.79 22.04 7.04
N ALA A 82 12.24 22.66 8.13
CA ALA A 82 12.11 24.10 8.31
C ALA A 82 13.16 24.82 7.48
N GLU A 83 12.83 24.98 6.23
CA GLU A 83 13.71 25.67 5.26
C GLU A 83 12.92 26.75 4.57
N VAL A 84 13.58 27.50 3.72
CA VAL A 84 12.93 28.53 2.90
C VAL A 84 13.30 28.26 1.45
N PRO A 85 12.34 27.75 0.65
CA PRO A 85 10.97 27.36 1.02
C PRO A 85 10.96 26.04 1.80
N PRO A 86 9.87 25.77 2.53
CA PRO A 86 9.78 24.54 3.31
C PRO A 86 9.84 23.32 2.40
N ARG A 87 10.45 22.27 2.90
CA ARG A 87 10.58 21.02 2.16
C ARG A 87 9.81 19.94 2.91
N VAL A 88 9.02 19.16 2.17
CA VAL A 88 8.26 18.06 2.74
C VAL A 88 8.71 16.79 2.06
N GLU A 89 9.04 15.78 2.86
CA GLU A 89 9.45 14.48 2.36
C GLU A 89 8.59 13.39 2.94
N TYR A 90 8.41 12.35 2.16
CA TYR A 90 7.68 11.15 2.56
C TYR A 90 8.63 9.98 2.55
N GLU A 91 8.50 9.10 3.54
CA GLU A 91 9.30 7.89 3.58
C GLU A 91 8.50 6.76 4.16
N ILE A 92 8.93 5.53 3.86
CA ILE A 92 8.24 4.34 4.35
C ILE A 92 8.61 4.12 5.80
N THR A 93 7.63 3.77 6.62
CA THR A 93 7.86 3.36 8.00
C THR A 93 8.27 1.89 8.05
N PRO A 94 8.79 1.42 9.21
CA PRO A 94 9.15 0.00 9.33
C PRO A 94 8.01 -0.96 9.01
N ILE A 95 6.78 -0.65 9.45
CA ILE A 95 5.66 -1.54 9.13
C ILE A 95 5.33 -1.46 7.64
N GLY A 96 5.51 -0.28 7.05
CA GLY A 96 5.31 -0.13 5.62
C GLY A 96 6.33 -0.90 4.80
N GLU A 97 7.56 -0.99 5.30
CA GLU A 97 8.60 -1.72 4.59
C GLU A 97 8.27 -3.20 4.44
N LYS A 98 7.51 -3.74 5.39
CA LYS A 98 7.12 -5.14 5.30
C LYS A 98 6.17 -5.41 4.14
N LEU A 99 5.52 -4.38 3.63
CA LEU A 99 4.65 -4.51 2.48
C LEU A 99 5.40 -4.59 1.15
N VAL A 100 6.62 -4.07 1.11
CA VAL A 100 7.35 -3.99 -0.15
C VAL A 100 7.54 -5.37 -0.80
N PRO A 101 8.06 -6.39 -0.08
CA PRO A 101 8.20 -7.70 -0.71
C PRO A 101 6.86 -8.30 -1.13
N ILE A 102 5.80 -8.00 -0.39
CA ILE A 102 4.47 -8.49 -0.75
C ILE A 102 4.03 -7.87 -2.08
N CYS A 103 4.26 -6.57 -2.23
CA CYS A 103 3.92 -5.88 -3.47
C CYS A 103 4.73 -6.39 -4.65
N LEU A 104 6.00 -6.69 -4.42
CA LEU A 104 6.84 -7.22 -5.48
C LEU A 104 6.38 -8.60 -5.90
N GLN A 105 6.00 -9.44 -4.93
CA GLN A 105 5.46 -10.75 -5.25
C GLN A 105 4.14 -10.63 -6.01
N LEU A 106 3.33 -9.66 -5.63
CA LEU A 106 2.07 -9.42 -6.32
C LEU A 106 2.34 -9.00 -7.77
N SER A 107 3.36 -8.18 -7.97
CA SER A 107 3.77 -7.76 -9.30
C SER A 107 4.20 -8.96 -10.14
N ASP A 108 5.00 -9.86 -9.54
CA ASP A 108 5.43 -11.06 -10.24
C ASP A 108 4.26 -11.94 -10.64
N TRP A 109 3.30 -12.08 -9.74
CA TRP A 109 2.10 -12.86 -10.05
C TRP A 109 1.33 -12.20 -11.19
N GLY A 110 1.26 -10.85 -11.16
CA GLY A 110 0.56 -10.13 -12.22
C GLY A 110 1.18 -10.37 -13.58
N THR A 111 2.50 -10.37 -13.64
CA THR A 111 3.21 -10.66 -14.88
C THR A 111 2.90 -12.07 -15.36
N LEU A 112 2.99 -13.03 -14.45
CA LEU A 112 2.71 -14.42 -14.78
C LEU A 112 1.29 -14.59 -15.31
N HIS A 113 0.34 -13.99 -14.63
CA HIS A 113 -1.05 -14.11 -15.04
C HIS A 113 -1.28 -13.50 -16.42
N ARG A 114 -0.72 -12.32 -16.65
CA ARG A 114 -0.90 -11.65 -17.93
C ARG A 114 -0.35 -12.49 -19.07
N GLU A 115 0.82 -13.06 -18.87
CA GLU A 115 1.45 -13.88 -19.90
C GLU A 115 0.70 -15.19 -20.11
N THR A 116 0.22 -15.79 -19.03
CA THR A 116 -0.55 -17.01 -19.13
C THR A 116 -1.86 -16.77 -19.87
N THR A 117 -2.56 -15.71 -19.53
CA THR A 117 -3.82 -15.37 -20.19
C THR A 117 -3.59 -15.05 -21.64
N LYS A 118 -2.54 -14.31 -21.93
CA LYS A 118 -2.21 -13.96 -23.31
C LYS A 118 -1.93 -15.20 -24.14
N ASN A 119 -1.21 -16.16 -23.56
CA ASN A 119 -0.87 -17.38 -24.28
C ASN A 119 -2.09 -18.28 -24.48
N SER A 120 -3.07 -18.17 -23.61
CA SER A 120 -4.29 -18.96 -23.72
C SER A 120 -5.19 -18.49 -24.87
N LEU A 121 -5.04 -17.27 -25.27
CA LEU A 121 -5.83 -16.73 -26.37
C LEU A 121 -5.20 -17.08 -27.70
#